data_e28a7257461503b98d00adb1ae68134d
#
_entry.id   e28a7257461503b98d00adb1ae68134d
#
_cell.length_a   1.000
_cell.length_b   1.000
_cell.length_c   1.000
_cell.angle_alpha   90.00
_cell.angle_beta   90.00
_cell.angle_gamma   90.00
#
_symmetry.space_group_name_H-M   'P 1'
#
loop_
_entity.id
_entity.type
_entity.pdbx_description
1 polymer ?
#
loop_
_entity_poly.entity_id
_entity_poly.type
_entity_poly.pdbx_seq_one_letter_code
_entity_poly.pdbx_strand_id
1 'polypeptide(L)'
;MPAARFDFSADLILVCNSLDAGGIERVVSTLANEWSRRGRKVCVVTMHDRRRFFALDPEVHHVIIDRVGLTWLPEVLRKLKSRLQGITLPKSLLLSLLGRERYHFVAERIWRVNFSLYLALESWAVRRALRRVESPVVVALGTSVNIIVLKACKGLGRRLVISERNDPRRLPMQKTWDWIARKLYQRADLVTANTRTALQDMREFVEPRKLAFVPNPLVLPNGNGHAEGGAVVTPTRPAPVVLTVGRLVWDKAHDVLLDAFARLGEDLDEWRLAIIGDGRLAKDLRAQADGLGIAGRVDWHGVVRDPHAYYRAASIFALPSRVEGTPNALLEAMSCGMPVVVSDGAPGLLELVEDGVTGLVVPVNDTAALAAALSRLARDEELRGRLGEAARARVSEYDLPRALAAWESVIGLTN
;
A
#
# COMPACT_ATOMS: atom_id res chain seq x y z
N MET A 1 -38.05 18.32 -7.18
CA MET A 1 -37.24 17.71 -6.11
C MET A 1 -36.50 18.82 -5.41
N PRO A 2 -36.52 18.97 -4.06
CA PRO A 2 -35.75 20.00 -3.40
C PRO A 2 -34.28 19.77 -3.69
N ALA A 3 -33.53 20.84 -4.02
CA ALA A 3 -32.11 20.82 -4.27
C ALA A 3 -31.42 20.14 -3.05
N ALA A 4 -30.65 19.10 -3.28
CA ALA A 4 -29.87 18.47 -2.21
C ALA A 4 -28.93 19.55 -1.64
N ARG A 5 -29.12 19.95 -0.37
CA ARG A 5 -28.18 20.83 0.31
C ARG A 5 -26.89 20.01 0.54
N PHE A 6 -25.82 20.42 -0.12
CA PHE A 6 -24.48 19.91 0.16
C PHE A 6 -23.94 20.63 1.41
N ASP A 7 -23.26 19.88 2.27
CA ASP A 7 -22.63 20.43 3.47
C ASP A 7 -21.30 21.12 3.13
N PHE A 8 -20.68 20.72 2.01
CA PHE A 8 -19.37 21.20 1.55
C PHE A 8 -19.24 21.07 0.02
N SER A 9 -18.52 22.02 -0.62
CA SER A 9 -18.15 21.95 -2.04
C SER A 9 -16.65 21.74 -2.19
N ALA A 10 -16.25 20.77 -3.01
CA ALA A 10 -14.87 20.41 -3.29
C ALA A 10 -14.62 20.28 -4.80
N ASP A 11 -13.42 20.62 -5.25
CA ASP A 11 -12.99 20.41 -6.63
C ASP A 11 -12.86 18.89 -6.92
N LEU A 12 -12.44 18.13 -5.90
CA LEU A 12 -12.30 16.67 -6.00
C LEU A 12 -12.47 15.99 -4.65
N ILE A 13 -12.87 14.71 -4.70
CA ILE A 13 -12.95 13.84 -3.53
C ILE A 13 -11.96 12.69 -3.73
N LEU A 14 -11.08 12.46 -2.75
CA LEU A 14 -10.24 11.27 -2.64
C LEU A 14 -10.88 10.28 -1.67
N VAL A 15 -11.03 9.02 -2.06
CA VAL A 15 -11.59 7.97 -1.20
C VAL A 15 -10.55 6.88 -0.97
N CYS A 16 -10.25 6.59 0.30
CA CYS A 16 -9.34 5.52 0.70
C CYS A 16 -9.85 4.77 1.94
N ASN A 17 -9.14 3.70 2.31
CA ASN A 17 -9.56 2.87 3.44
C ASN A 17 -9.42 3.59 4.79
N SER A 18 -8.29 4.23 5.03
CA SER A 18 -7.95 4.96 6.27
C SER A 18 -6.81 5.96 5.99
N LEU A 19 -6.29 6.63 7.02
CA LEU A 19 -5.05 7.42 6.98
C LEU A 19 -4.00 6.84 7.95
N ASP A 20 -4.02 5.54 8.15
CA ASP A 20 -3.04 4.79 8.94
C ASP A 20 -1.69 4.66 8.21
N ALA A 21 -0.71 4.00 8.80
CA ALA A 21 0.58 3.76 8.15
C ALA A 21 0.45 2.81 6.96
N GLY A 22 0.51 3.33 5.74
CA GLY A 22 0.40 2.54 4.51
C GLY A 22 0.77 3.32 3.25
N GLY A 23 1.04 2.57 2.17
CA GLY A 23 1.48 3.18 0.91
C GLY A 23 0.38 3.98 0.20
N ILE A 24 -0.87 3.49 0.20
CA ILE A 24 -2.02 4.20 -0.39
C ILE A 24 -2.33 5.46 0.41
N GLU A 25 -2.33 5.35 1.72
CA GLU A 25 -2.59 6.43 2.67
C GLU A 25 -1.58 7.56 2.50
N ARG A 26 -0.30 7.21 2.27
CA ARG A 26 0.75 8.18 1.97
C ARG A 26 0.49 8.90 0.64
N VAL A 27 0.11 8.18 -0.41
CA VAL A 27 -0.23 8.78 -1.71
C VAL A 27 -1.41 9.75 -1.55
N VAL A 28 -2.48 9.33 -0.88
CA VAL A 28 -3.68 10.17 -0.66
C VAL A 28 -3.35 11.44 0.11
N SER A 29 -2.63 11.33 1.23
CA SER A 29 -2.25 12.49 2.04
C SER A 29 -1.33 13.44 1.28
N THR A 30 -0.35 12.91 0.54
CA THR A 30 0.56 13.74 -0.29
C THR A 30 -0.21 14.51 -1.36
N LEU A 31 -1.07 13.84 -2.13
CA LEU A 31 -1.87 14.49 -3.17
C LEU A 31 -2.85 15.53 -2.58
N ALA A 32 -3.56 15.15 -1.52
CA ALA A 32 -4.52 16.05 -0.87
C ALA A 32 -3.85 17.33 -0.37
N ASN A 33 -2.74 17.19 0.34
CA ASN A 33 -2.01 18.31 0.90
C ASN A 33 -1.42 19.21 -0.19
N GLU A 34 -0.87 18.62 -1.25
CA GLU A 34 -0.26 19.40 -2.31
C GLU A 34 -1.30 20.17 -3.14
N TRP A 35 -2.45 19.56 -3.45
CA TRP A 35 -3.53 20.26 -4.13
C TRP A 35 -4.16 21.33 -3.24
N SER A 36 -4.28 21.10 -1.93
CA SER A 36 -4.73 22.11 -0.97
C SER A 36 -3.80 23.33 -0.98
N ARG A 37 -2.47 23.13 -0.92
CA ARG A 37 -1.48 24.22 -1.00
C ARG A 37 -1.52 24.98 -2.31
N ARG A 38 -1.98 24.34 -3.39
CA ARG A 38 -2.24 24.99 -4.70
C ARG A 38 -3.62 25.65 -4.79
N GLY A 39 -4.31 25.78 -3.66
CA GLY A 39 -5.61 26.47 -3.57
C GLY A 39 -6.81 25.63 -4.02
N ARG A 40 -6.67 24.32 -4.24
CA ARG A 40 -7.79 23.44 -4.57
C ARG A 40 -8.56 23.04 -3.32
N LYS A 41 -9.87 23.01 -3.39
CA LYS A 41 -10.75 22.49 -2.33
C LYS A 41 -10.79 20.97 -2.41
N VAL A 42 -10.09 20.32 -1.51
CA VAL A 42 -9.96 18.85 -1.49
C VAL A 42 -10.77 18.26 -0.35
N CYS A 43 -11.52 17.21 -0.65
CA CYS A 43 -12.17 16.37 0.36
C CYS A 43 -11.55 14.97 0.37
N VAL A 44 -11.13 14.50 1.55
CA VAL A 44 -10.70 13.12 1.76
C VAL A 44 -11.80 12.38 2.50
N VAL A 45 -12.24 11.25 1.94
CA VAL A 45 -13.23 10.35 2.56
C VAL A 45 -12.53 9.06 2.94
N THR A 46 -12.55 8.72 4.23
CA THR A 46 -12.01 7.44 4.73
C THR A 46 -13.12 6.50 5.18
N MET A 47 -12.96 5.20 4.86
CA MET A 47 -13.90 4.17 5.27
C MET A 47 -13.91 3.97 6.78
N HIS A 48 -12.71 4.00 7.40
CA HIS A 48 -12.52 3.70 8.81
C HIS A 48 -11.84 4.82 9.57
N ASP A 49 -12.27 5.03 10.82
CA ASP A 49 -11.61 5.90 11.78
C ASP A 49 -10.48 5.12 12.47
N ARG A 50 -9.31 5.15 11.86
CA ARG A 50 -8.08 4.61 12.44
C ARG A 50 -7.15 5.74 12.88
N ARG A 51 -6.12 5.42 13.65
CA ARG A 51 -5.08 6.37 14.04
C ARG A 51 -4.54 7.04 12.77
N ARG A 52 -4.64 8.38 12.70
CA ARG A 52 -4.04 9.15 11.61
C ARG A 52 -2.53 9.12 11.75
N PHE A 53 -1.87 8.42 10.84
CA PHE A 53 -0.42 8.41 10.76
C PHE A 53 0.08 9.58 9.90
N PHE A 54 -0.55 9.80 8.74
CA PHE A 54 -0.27 10.93 7.88
C PHE A 54 -1.20 12.09 8.20
N ALA A 55 -0.62 13.29 8.42
CA ALA A 55 -1.39 14.50 8.64
C ALA A 55 -2.00 14.99 7.33
N LEU A 56 -3.21 15.54 7.41
CA LEU A 56 -3.81 16.32 6.35
C LEU A 56 -3.60 17.80 6.67
N ASP A 57 -3.40 18.60 5.63
CA ASP A 57 -3.42 20.05 5.68
C ASP A 57 -4.75 20.52 6.30
N PRO A 58 -4.76 21.56 7.16
CA PRO A 58 -5.98 22.04 7.81
C PRO A 58 -7.12 22.42 6.86
N GLU A 59 -6.80 22.84 5.64
CA GLU A 59 -7.79 23.21 4.62
C GLU A 59 -8.40 21.98 3.91
N VAL A 60 -7.82 20.78 4.08
CA VAL A 60 -8.39 19.55 3.52
C VAL A 60 -9.58 19.09 4.34
N HIS A 61 -10.75 19.08 3.73
CA HIS A 61 -11.94 18.55 4.39
C HIS A 61 -11.89 17.03 4.54
N HIS A 62 -12.06 16.52 5.77
CA HIS A 62 -11.97 15.09 6.05
C HIS A 62 -13.30 14.53 6.55
N VAL A 63 -13.86 13.58 5.80
CA VAL A 63 -15.09 12.84 6.14
C VAL A 63 -14.73 11.40 6.50
N ILE A 64 -15.12 10.97 7.70
CA ILE A 64 -14.94 9.61 8.16
C ILE A 64 -16.29 8.90 8.13
N ILE A 65 -16.41 7.83 7.35
CA ILE A 65 -17.67 7.12 7.17
C ILE A 65 -18.18 6.52 8.46
N ASP A 66 -17.31 5.92 9.27
CA ASP A 66 -17.68 5.35 10.59
C ASP A 66 -18.37 6.36 11.52
N ARG A 67 -18.12 7.69 11.32
CA ARG A 67 -18.72 8.76 12.11
C ARG A 67 -20.02 9.32 11.53
N VAL A 68 -20.38 8.96 10.30
CA VAL A 68 -21.55 9.51 9.60
C VAL A 68 -22.87 8.84 10.04
N GLY A 69 -22.98 8.45 11.30
CA GLY A 69 -24.24 8.01 11.89
C GLY A 69 -24.58 6.53 11.74
N LEU A 70 -23.59 5.69 11.48
CA LEU A 70 -23.71 4.24 11.44
C LEU A 70 -22.85 3.55 12.52
N THR A 71 -22.50 4.27 13.57
CA THR A 71 -21.70 3.75 14.69
C THR A 71 -22.28 2.48 15.34
N TRP A 72 -23.61 2.30 15.24
CA TRP A 72 -24.31 1.09 15.71
C TRP A 72 -24.29 -0.06 14.69
N LEU A 73 -24.16 0.21 13.39
CA LEU A 73 -24.27 -0.80 12.35
C LEU A 73 -23.06 -1.75 12.30
N PRO A 74 -21.80 -1.30 12.43
CA PRO A 74 -20.64 -2.19 12.59
C PRO A 74 -20.78 -3.10 13.82
N GLU A 75 -21.33 -2.56 14.90
CA GLU A 75 -21.54 -3.33 16.12
C GLU A 75 -22.70 -4.33 15.98
N VAL A 76 -23.80 -3.93 15.34
CA VAL A 76 -24.91 -4.85 14.99
C VAL A 76 -24.43 -5.92 14.02
N LEU A 77 -23.67 -5.55 12.99
CA LEU A 77 -23.09 -6.52 12.04
C LEU A 77 -22.05 -7.42 12.70
N ARG A 78 -21.24 -6.89 13.62
CA ARG A 78 -20.30 -7.69 14.42
C ARG A 78 -21.06 -8.64 15.34
N LYS A 79 -22.13 -8.17 16.01
CA LYS A 79 -23.02 -9.00 16.83
C LYS A 79 -23.80 -10.00 15.97
N LEU A 80 -24.25 -9.61 14.79
CA LEU A 80 -24.88 -10.51 13.83
C LEU A 80 -23.87 -11.55 13.30
N LYS A 81 -22.66 -11.11 12.96
CA LYS A 81 -21.56 -11.98 12.54
C LYS A 81 -21.14 -12.93 13.67
N SER A 82 -21.02 -12.46 14.91
CA SER A 82 -20.72 -13.30 16.07
C SER A 82 -21.91 -14.24 16.43
N ARG A 83 -23.15 -13.77 16.29
CA ARG A 83 -24.34 -14.63 16.44
C ARG A 83 -24.46 -15.66 15.32
N LEU A 84 -24.20 -15.26 14.07
CA LEU A 84 -24.16 -16.20 12.93
C LEU A 84 -22.97 -17.16 13.03
N GLN A 85 -21.83 -16.72 13.56
CA GLN A 85 -20.69 -17.59 13.89
C GLN A 85 -20.98 -18.50 15.10
N GLY A 86 -21.80 -18.03 16.05
CA GLY A 86 -22.27 -18.83 17.18
C GLY A 86 -23.41 -19.81 16.83
N ILE A 87 -24.12 -19.60 15.72
CA ILE A 87 -25.12 -20.52 15.15
C ILE A 87 -24.47 -21.54 14.21
N THR A 88 -23.20 -21.32 13.80
CA THR A 88 -22.45 -22.36 13.08
C THR A 88 -22.20 -23.50 14.07
N LEU A 89 -22.97 -24.58 13.93
CA LEU A 89 -22.61 -25.90 14.46
C LEU A 89 -21.09 -26.10 14.26
N PRO A 90 -20.41 -26.72 15.23
CA PRO A 90 -18.96 -26.97 15.07
C PRO A 90 -18.66 -27.51 13.68
N LYS A 91 -17.61 -27.01 13.04
CA LYS A 91 -17.21 -27.42 11.68
C LYS A 91 -17.21 -28.94 11.51
N SER A 92 -16.79 -29.66 12.57
CA SER A 92 -16.82 -31.13 12.66
C SER A 92 -18.20 -31.70 12.55
N LEU A 93 -19.19 -31.10 13.24
CA LEU A 93 -20.59 -31.56 13.25
C LEU A 93 -21.28 -31.27 11.90
N LEU A 94 -21.01 -30.09 11.29
CA LEU A 94 -21.53 -29.76 9.95
C LEU A 94 -20.90 -30.65 8.87
N LEU A 95 -19.63 -30.97 8.98
CA LEU A 95 -18.94 -31.89 8.08
C LEU A 95 -19.49 -33.33 8.22
N SER A 96 -19.82 -33.76 9.42
CA SER A 96 -20.42 -35.08 9.68
C SER A 96 -21.85 -35.20 9.17
N LEU A 97 -22.65 -34.13 9.29
CA LEU A 97 -24.06 -34.10 8.87
C LEU A 97 -24.26 -33.89 7.37
N LEU A 98 -23.41 -33.07 6.73
CA LEU A 98 -23.60 -32.66 5.33
C LEU A 98 -22.63 -33.36 4.36
N GLY A 99 -21.57 -33.96 4.85
CA GLY A 99 -20.44 -34.39 4.05
C GLY A 99 -19.60 -33.21 3.53
N ARG A 100 -18.34 -33.47 3.08
CA ARG A 100 -17.39 -32.43 2.69
C ARG A 100 -17.90 -31.52 1.56
N GLU A 101 -18.49 -32.08 0.52
CA GLU A 101 -18.92 -31.32 -0.65
C GLU A 101 -20.11 -30.40 -0.34
N ARG A 102 -21.13 -30.91 0.37
CA ARG A 102 -22.28 -30.11 0.76
C ARG A 102 -21.92 -29.03 1.79
N TYR A 103 -21.00 -29.33 2.71
CA TYR A 103 -20.48 -28.32 3.63
C TYR A 103 -19.81 -27.16 2.89
N HIS A 104 -18.92 -27.44 1.94
CA HIS A 104 -18.25 -26.40 1.14
C HIS A 104 -19.27 -25.57 0.35
N PHE A 105 -20.24 -26.21 -0.27
CA PHE A 105 -21.31 -25.51 -1.02
C PHE A 105 -22.14 -24.56 -0.14
N VAL A 106 -22.57 -25.03 1.04
CA VAL A 106 -23.37 -24.22 1.99
C VAL A 106 -22.51 -23.08 2.57
N ALA A 107 -21.28 -23.37 2.98
CA ALA A 107 -20.35 -22.38 3.51
C ALA A 107 -20.04 -21.29 2.48
N GLU A 108 -19.81 -21.65 1.23
CA GLU A 108 -19.59 -20.70 0.14
C GLU A 108 -20.83 -19.83 -0.11
N ARG A 109 -22.03 -20.41 -0.08
CA ARG A 109 -23.28 -19.67 -0.28
C ARG A 109 -23.54 -18.67 0.84
N ILE A 110 -23.32 -19.07 2.10
CA ILE A 110 -23.42 -18.18 3.27
C ILE A 110 -22.38 -17.06 3.15
N TRP A 111 -21.16 -17.39 2.78
CA TRP A 111 -20.10 -16.40 2.59
C TRP A 111 -20.45 -15.40 1.48
N ARG A 112 -20.96 -15.85 0.33
CA ARG A 112 -21.40 -14.96 -0.78
C ARG A 112 -22.51 -14.00 -0.34
N VAL A 113 -23.50 -14.47 0.43
CA VAL A 113 -24.57 -13.62 0.93
C VAL A 113 -24.02 -12.58 1.91
N ASN A 114 -23.20 -12.99 2.88
CA ASN A 114 -22.59 -12.10 3.85
C ASN A 114 -21.68 -11.04 3.18
N PHE A 115 -20.93 -11.47 2.18
CA PHE A 115 -20.07 -10.57 1.42
C PHE A 115 -20.86 -9.57 0.57
N SER A 116 -21.96 -10.02 -0.04
CA SER A 116 -22.86 -9.14 -0.82
C SER A 116 -23.54 -8.10 0.07
N LEU A 117 -23.97 -8.50 1.26
CA LEU A 117 -24.54 -7.59 2.26
C LEU A 117 -23.51 -6.59 2.76
N TYR A 118 -22.29 -7.04 3.07
CA TYR A 118 -21.18 -6.17 3.43
C TYR A 118 -20.94 -5.11 2.35
N LEU A 119 -20.79 -5.51 1.07
CA LEU A 119 -20.60 -4.58 -0.03
C LEU A 119 -21.77 -3.60 -0.20
N ALA A 120 -23.01 -4.05 0.00
CA ALA A 120 -24.18 -3.18 -0.11
C ALA A 120 -24.19 -2.10 0.99
N LEU A 121 -23.88 -2.48 2.22
CA LEU A 121 -23.85 -1.58 3.36
C LEU A 121 -22.69 -0.55 3.25
N GLU A 122 -21.49 -1.01 2.90
CA GLU A 122 -20.36 -0.10 2.69
C GLU A 122 -20.64 0.86 1.53
N SER A 123 -21.18 0.36 0.41
CA SER A 123 -21.54 1.21 -0.73
C SER A 123 -22.63 2.22 -0.38
N TRP A 124 -23.61 1.85 0.45
CA TRP A 124 -24.64 2.76 0.93
C TRP A 124 -24.06 3.85 1.83
N ALA A 125 -23.17 3.48 2.75
CA ALA A 125 -22.51 4.43 3.65
C ALA A 125 -21.65 5.44 2.89
N VAL A 126 -20.83 4.95 1.93
CA VAL A 126 -20.06 5.80 1.02
C VAL A 126 -20.97 6.71 0.22
N ARG A 127 -22.05 6.18 -0.37
CA ARG A 127 -23.01 6.98 -1.13
C ARG A 127 -23.63 8.11 -0.29
N ARG A 128 -23.96 7.81 1.00
CA ARG A 128 -24.47 8.82 1.94
C ARG A 128 -23.44 9.91 2.19
N ALA A 129 -22.19 9.56 2.41
CA ALA A 129 -21.09 10.52 2.59
C ALA A 129 -20.89 11.38 1.33
N LEU A 130 -20.81 10.74 0.16
CA LEU A 130 -20.63 11.44 -1.11
C LEU A 130 -21.78 12.41 -1.44
N ARG A 131 -23.01 12.14 -1.03
CA ARG A 131 -24.15 13.04 -1.23
C ARG A 131 -24.09 14.33 -0.41
N ARG A 132 -23.23 14.39 0.61
CA ARG A 132 -23.02 15.59 1.44
C ARG A 132 -21.95 16.52 0.90
N VAL A 133 -21.12 16.03 -0.02
CA VAL A 133 -20.04 16.81 -0.62
C VAL A 133 -20.37 17.02 -2.09
N GLU A 134 -20.50 18.27 -2.51
CA GLU A 134 -20.59 18.61 -3.93
C GLU A 134 -19.20 18.51 -4.55
N SER A 135 -19.05 17.73 -5.60
CA SER A 135 -17.78 17.64 -6.33
C SER A 135 -17.99 17.03 -7.72
N PRO A 136 -17.33 17.54 -8.75
CA PRO A 136 -17.40 16.97 -10.09
C PRO A 136 -16.65 15.64 -10.24
N VAL A 137 -15.64 15.40 -9.38
CA VAL A 137 -14.72 14.26 -9.52
C VAL A 137 -14.58 13.47 -8.21
N VAL A 138 -14.65 12.16 -8.33
CA VAL A 138 -14.36 11.20 -7.24
C VAL A 138 -13.22 10.29 -7.68
N VAL A 139 -12.18 10.23 -6.87
CA VAL A 139 -11.02 9.35 -7.07
C VAL A 139 -10.98 8.30 -5.95
N ALA A 140 -11.06 7.04 -6.29
CA ALA A 140 -10.96 5.94 -5.34
C ALA A 140 -9.61 5.23 -5.46
N LEU A 141 -8.99 4.85 -4.34
CA LEU A 141 -7.68 4.21 -4.33
C LEU A 141 -7.69 2.87 -3.57
N GLY A 142 -7.31 1.82 -4.29
CA GLY A 142 -7.21 0.44 -3.80
C GLY A 142 -8.43 -0.41 -4.14
N THR A 143 -8.21 -1.69 -4.46
CA THR A 143 -9.19 -2.61 -5.07
C THR A 143 -10.53 -2.66 -4.37
N SER A 144 -10.55 -2.83 -3.03
CA SER A 144 -11.80 -2.89 -2.26
C SER A 144 -12.56 -1.57 -2.25
N VAL A 145 -11.84 -0.45 -2.08
CA VAL A 145 -12.40 0.91 -2.12
C VAL A 145 -12.94 1.22 -3.50
N ASN A 146 -12.19 0.88 -4.57
CA ASN A 146 -12.61 1.05 -5.96
C ASN A 146 -13.98 0.39 -6.22
N ILE A 147 -14.15 -0.87 -5.80
CA ILE A 147 -15.39 -1.63 -5.97
C ILE A 147 -16.56 -1.01 -5.20
N ILE A 148 -16.34 -0.61 -3.95
CA ILE A 148 -17.35 0.02 -3.12
C ILE A 148 -17.79 1.36 -3.71
N VAL A 149 -16.84 2.19 -4.13
CA VAL A 149 -17.11 3.53 -4.70
C VAL A 149 -17.81 3.41 -6.06
N LEU A 150 -17.42 2.45 -6.92
CA LEU A 150 -18.12 2.17 -8.18
C LEU A 150 -19.60 1.86 -7.99
N LYS A 151 -19.94 1.12 -6.92
CA LYS A 151 -21.35 0.86 -6.57
C LYS A 151 -22.03 2.09 -5.97
N ALA A 152 -21.33 2.84 -5.13
CA ALA A 152 -21.84 4.02 -4.44
C ALA A 152 -22.14 5.17 -5.41
N CYS A 153 -21.28 5.40 -6.41
CA CYS A 153 -21.38 6.51 -7.36
C CYS A 153 -22.42 6.29 -8.46
N LYS A 154 -23.00 5.10 -8.59
CA LYS A 154 -24.00 4.83 -9.65
C LYS A 154 -25.13 5.87 -9.63
N GLY A 155 -25.28 6.65 -10.73
CA GLY A 155 -26.31 7.66 -10.91
C GLY A 155 -26.11 8.94 -10.09
N LEU A 156 -24.89 9.26 -9.64
CA LEU A 156 -24.58 10.56 -9.01
C LEU A 156 -24.13 11.62 -10.00
N GLY A 157 -23.90 11.27 -11.28
CA GLY A 157 -23.51 12.24 -12.33
C GLY A 157 -22.10 12.83 -12.14
N ARG A 158 -21.20 12.10 -11.46
CA ARG A 158 -19.82 12.55 -11.18
C ARG A 158 -18.84 11.75 -12.02
N ARG A 159 -17.76 12.38 -12.45
CA ARG A 159 -16.62 11.69 -13.04
C ARG A 159 -15.98 10.80 -11.99
N LEU A 160 -15.80 9.53 -12.34
CA LEU A 160 -15.27 8.52 -11.43
C LEU A 160 -13.94 7.97 -11.97
N VAL A 161 -12.87 8.28 -11.26
CA VAL A 161 -11.54 7.73 -11.49
C VAL A 161 -11.25 6.70 -10.41
N ILE A 162 -10.85 5.51 -10.79
CA ILE A 162 -10.40 4.48 -9.85
C ILE A 162 -8.93 4.18 -10.04
N SER A 163 -8.24 3.86 -8.97
CA SER A 163 -6.81 3.63 -8.99
C SER A 163 -6.42 2.31 -8.35
N GLU A 164 -5.82 1.43 -9.13
CA GLU A 164 -5.24 0.19 -8.63
C GLU A 164 -3.81 0.44 -8.15
N ARG A 165 -3.51 -0.02 -6.93
CA ARG A 165 -2.24 0.24 -6.25
C ARG A 165 -1.52 -1.04 -5.80
N ASN A 166 -2.10 -2.19 -6.10
CA ASN A 166 -1.52 -3.50 -5.87
C ASN A 166 -1.67 -4.34 -7.13
N ASP A 167 -0.98 -5.48 -7.19
CA ASP A 167 -1.26 -6.51 -8.19
C ASP A 167 -2.34 -7.46 -7.63
N PRO A 168 -3.61 -7.35 -8.06
CA PRO A 168 -4.69 -8.16 -7.50
C PRO A 168 -4.56 -9.65 -7.84
N ARG A 169 -3.80 -10.03 -8.87
CA ARG A 169 -3.61 -11.41 -9.28
C ARG A 169 -2.69 -12.19 -8.33
N ARG A 170 -1.80 -11.50 -7.63
CA ARG A 170 -0.78 -12.12 -6.78
C ARG A 170 -1.14 -12.22 -5.31
N LEU A 171 -2.24 -11.58 -4.86
CA LEU A 171 -2.69 -11.69 -3.48
C LEU A 171 -3.59 -12.91 -3.30
N PRO A 172 -3.19 -13.94 -2.52
CA PRO A 172 -3.91 -15.22 -2.41
C PRO A 172 -5.36 -15.10 -1.94
N MET A 173 -5.68 -14.05 -1.17
CA MET A 173 -7.01 -13.83 -0.60
C MET A 173 -7.94 -12.98 -1.47
N GLN A 174 -7.53 -12.56 -2.68
CA GLN A 174 -8.26 -11.56 -3.45
C GLN A 174 -9.01 -12.09 -4.69
N LYS A 175 -9.09 -13.39 -4.91
CA LYS A 175 -9.81 -13.96 -6.06
C LYS A 175 -11.23 -13.39 -6.23
N THR A 176 -11.95 -13.16 -5.14
CA THR A 176 -13.30 -12.58 -5.17
C THR A 176 -13.30 -11.10 -5.56
N TRP A 177 -12.35 -10.33 -5.02
CA TRP A 177 -12.21 -8.92 -5.37
C TRP A 177 -11.80 -8.76 -6.83
N ASP A 178 -10.87 -9.57 -7.33
CA ASP A 178 -10.49 -9.61 -8.75
C ASP A 178 -11.68 -9.94 -9.65
N TRP A 179 -12.46 -10.98 -9.32
CA TRP A 179 -13.64 -11.34 -10.08
C TRP A 179 -14.69 -10.23 -10.14
N ILE A 180 -14.89 -9.48 -9.04
CA ILE A 180 -15.80 -8.34 -9.00
C ILE A 180 -15.22 -7.15 -9.76
N ALA A 181 -13.92 -6.88 -9.61
CA ALA A 181 -13.21 -5.82 -10.31
C ALA A 181 -13.35 -5.99 -11.83
N ARG A 182 -13.12 -7.19 -12.37
CA ARG A 182 -13.32 -7.51 -13.79
C ARG A 182 -14.71 -7.16 -14.31
N LYS A 183 -15.75 -7.27 -13.47
CA LYS A 183 -17.13 -6.93 -13.82
C LYS A 183 -17.47 -5.46 -13.69
N LEU A 184 -16.82 -4.75 -12.76
CA LEU A 184 -17.24 -3.41 -12.40
C LEU A 184 -16.33 -2.30 -12.94
N TYR A 185 -15.05 -2.54 -13.18
CA TYR A 185 -14.08 -1.51 -13.57
C TYR A 185 -14.43 -0.80 -14.87
N GLN A 186 -15.07 -1.48 -15.80
CA GLN A 186 -15.63 -0.86 -17.01
C GLN A 186 -16.57 0.33 -16.75
N ARG A 187 -17.15 0.42 -15.54
CA ARG A 187 -18.10 1.48 -15.16
C ARG A 187 -17.40 2.77 -14.74
N ALA A 188 -16.10 2.74 -14.52
CA ALA A 188 -15.31 3.92 -14.27
C ALA A 188 -15.17 4.75 -15.55
N ASP A 189 -15.05 6.05 -15.42
CA ASP A 189 -14.68 6.92 -16.52
C ASP A 189 -13.21 6.72 -16.88
N LEU A 190 -12.36 6.49 -15.85
CA LEU A 190 -10.95 6.16 -16.02
C LEU A 190 -10.49 5.19 -14.93
N VAL A 191 -9.58 4.29 -15.32
CA VAL A 191 -8.92 3.32 -14.43
C VAL A 191 -7.42 3.57 -14.50
N THR A 192 -6.82 3.85 -13.36
CA THR A 192 -5.38 4.08 -13.29
C THR A 192 -4.68 2.97 -12.53
N ALA A 193 -3.40 2.76 -12.84
CA ALA A 193 -2.50 1.94 -12.04
C ALA A 193 -1.14 2.61 -11.88
N ASN A 194 -0.40 2.20 -10.84
CA ASN A 194 0.94 2.67 -10.57
C ASN A 194 2.04 1.77 -11.15
N THR A 195 1.66 0.72 -11.88
CA THR A 195 2.56 -0.14 -12.66
C THR A 195 2.02 -0.33 -14.07
N ARG A 196 2.92 -0.42 -15.06
CA ARG A 196 2.56 -0.68 -16.46
C ARG A 196 2.04 -2.11 -16.64
N THR A 197 2.59 -3.05 -15.87
CA THR A 197 2.15 -4.45 -15.85
C THR A 197 0.70 -4.58 -15.40
N ALA A 198 0.30 -3.90 -14.31
CA ALA A 198 -1.10 -3.91 -13.87
C ALA A 198 -2.05 -3.32 -14.93
N LEU A 199 -1.62 -2.28 -15.66
CA LEU A 199 -2.41 -1.76 -16.78
C LEU A 199 -2.55 -2.77 -17.91
N GLN A 200 -1.46 -3.46 -18.26
CA GLN A 200 -1.50 -4.50 -19.31
C GLN A 200 -2.45 -5.63 -18.94
N ASP A 201 -2.43 -6.06 -17.69
CA ASP A 201 -3.34 -7.07 -17.17
C ASP A 201 -4.81 -6.62 -17.20
N MET A 202 -5.07 -5.35 -16.91
CA MET A 202 -6.43 -4.81 -16.95
C MET A 202 -6.99 -4.64 -18.36
N ARG A 203 -6.15 -4.62 -19.41
CA ARG A 203 -6.62 -4.60 -20.81
C ARG A 203 -7.51 -5.80 -21.19
N GLU A 204 -7.45 -6.89 -20.43
CA GLU A 204 -8.32 -8.04 -20.65
C GLU A 204 -9.79 -7.75 -20.35
N PHE A 205 -10.09 -6.74 -19.51
CA PHE A 205 -11.45 -6.46 -19.04
C PHE A 205 -11.81 -4.97 -18.93
N VAL A 206 -10.88 -4.07 -19.26
CA VAL A 206 -11.10 -2.62 -19.32
C VAL A 206 -10.67 -2.12 -20.69
N GLU A 207 -11.48 -1.29 -21.32
CA GLU A 207 -11.14 -0.67 -22.59
C GLU A 207 -9.84 0.12 -22.51
N PRO A 208 -8.88 -0.05 -23.45
CA PRO A 208 -7.58 0.62 -23.40
C PRO A 208 -7.64 2.14 -23.26
N ARG A 209 -8.63 2.80 -23.86
CA ARG A 209 -8.84 4.27 -23.76
C ARG A 209 -9.17 4.75 -22.33
N LYS A 210 -9.63 3.84 -21.47
CA LYS A 210 -9.95 4.10 -20.08
C LYS A 210 -8.78 3.78 -19.13
N LEU A 211 -7.67 3.31 -19.64
CA LEU A 211 -6.50 2.94 -18.85
C LEU A 211 -5.44 4.02 -18.89
N ALA A 212 -4.91 4.42 -17.74
CA ALA A 212 -3.82 5.39 -17.64
C ALA A 212 -2.80 5.01 -16.58
N PHE A 213 -1.52 5.16 -16.90
CA PHE A 213 -0.44 5.04 -15.92
C PHE A 213 -0.35 6.32 -15.09
N VAL A 214 -0.36 6.18 -13.77
CA VAL A 214 -0.16 7.30 -12.86
C VAL A 214 0.80 6.86 -11.74
N PRO A 215 2.01 7.40 -11.68
CA PRO A 215 3.01 6.99 -10.71
C PRO A 215 2.62 7.38 -9.29
N ASN A 216 3.25 6.73 -8.31
CA ASN A 216 3.22 7.21 -6.94
C ASN A 216 4.03 8.52 -6.84
N PRO A 217 3.53 9.54 -6.12
CA PRO A 217 4.30 10.76 -5.93
C PRO A 217 5.47 10.49 -4.98
N LEU A 218 6.69 10.66 -5.48
CA LEU A 218 7.90 10.63 -4.67
C LEU A 218 8.12 12.02 -4.07
N VAL A 219 8.01 12.12 -2.76
CA VAL A 219 8.35 13.33 -2.03
C VAL A 219 9.81 13.23 -1.61
N LEU A 220 10.66 14.03 -2.23
CA LEU A 220 12.04 14.17 -1.81
C LEU A 220 12.10 15.03 -0.54
N PRO A 221 12.92 14.69 0.45
CA PRO A 221 13.12 15.57 1.59
C PRO A 221 13.75 16.87 1.08
N ASN A 222 13.04 17.98 1.23
CA ASN A 222 13.65 19.29 1.03
C ASN A 222 14.85 19.38 1.99
N GLY A 223 16.00 19.83 1.50
CA GLY A 223 17.24 19.90 2.28
C GLY A 223 17.19 20.69 3.61
N ASN A 224 16.05 21.28 3.95
CA ASN A 224 15.72 21.99 5.19
C ASN A 224 14.59 21.33 5.99
N GLY A 225 14.25 20.06 5.72
CA GLY A 225 13.20 19.35 6.45
C GLY A 225 13.54 19.17 7.93
N HIS A 226 13.16 20.15 8.74
CA HIS A 226 12.99 19.95 10.16
C HIS A 226 11.88 18.92 10.38
N ALA A 227 12.23 17.71 10.78
CA ALA A 227 11.29 16.74 11.30
C ALA A 227 10.69 17.34 12.59
N GLU A 228 9.45 17.82 12.51
CA GLU A 228 8.71 18.15 13.73
C GLU A 228 8.50 16.85 14.53
N GLY A 229 9.21 16.75 15.66
CA GLY A 229 8.80 15.98 16.82
C GLY A 229 9.00 14.48 16.84
N GLY A 230 10.05 13.94 16.26
CA GLY A 230 10.52 12.59 16.55
C GLY A 230 12.01 12.60 16.84
N ALA A 231 12.43 12.04 17.97
CA ALA A 231 13.85 11.83 18.22
C ALA A 231 14.43 11.00 17.08
N VAL A 232 15.22 11.64 16.21
CA VAL A 232 16.02 10.95 15.20
C VAL A 232 17.08 10.19 15.99
N VAL A 233 16.86 8.91 16.20
CA VAL A 233 17.91 8.01 16.66
C VAL A 233 18.84 7.84 15.46
N THR A 234 19.76 8.79 15.29
CA THR A 234 20.92 8.56 14.44
C THR A 234 21.65 7.34 15.00
N PRO A 235 22.01 6.36 14.17
CA PRO A 235 22.83 5.25 14.64
C PRO A 235 24.08 5.85 15.29
N THR A 236 24.26 5.62 16.58
CA THR A 236 25.38 6.15 17.37
C THR A 236 26.72 5.49 17.04
N ARG A 237 26.76 4.63 16.01
CA ARG A 237 27.95 3.97 15.51
C ARG A 237 27.98 3.97 13.97
N PRO A 238 29.15 4.12 13.36
CA PRO A 238 29.35 4.02 11.90
C PRO A 238 29.36 2.56 11.41
N ALA A 239 28.51 1.69 11.98
CA ALA A 239 28.40 0.33 11.51
C ALA A 239 27.58 0.30 10.22
N PRO A 240 27.98 -0.47 9.20
CA PRO A 240 27.23 -0.59 7.97
C PRO A 240 25.88 -1.27 8.20
N VAL A 241 24.82 -0.74 7.58
CA VAL A 241 23.43 -1.15 7.84
C VAL A 241 22.75 -1.63 6.56
N VAL A 242 22.13 -2.79 6.63
CA VAL A 242 21.07 -3.22 5.70
C VAL A 242 19.73 -2.69 6.25
N LEU A 243 19.03 -1.89 5.48
CA LEU A 243 17.74 -1.31 5.85
C LEU A 243 16.59 -1.99 5.09
N THR A 244 15.51 -2.27 5.81
CA THR A 244 14.22 -2.58 5.18
C THR A 244 13.11 -1.74 5.82
N VAL A 245 12.15 -1.30 4.99
CA VAL A 245 11.03 -0.46 5.43
C VAL A 245 9.73 -1.04 4.88
N GLY A 246 8.83 -1.45 5.78
CA GLY A 246 7.56 -2.01 5.37
C GLY A 246 6.76 -2.64 6.50
N ARG A 247 5.48 -2.92 6.25
CA ARG A 247 4.64 -3.62 7.23
C ARG A 247 5.18 -5.04 7.48
N LEU A 248 5.15 -5.49 8.73
CA LEU A 248 5.57 -6.83 9.10
C LEU A 248 4.45 -7.84 8.81
N VAL A 249 4.28 -8.14 7.51
CA VAL A 249 3.28 -9.05 6.96
C VAL A 249 3.92 -9.98 5.95
N TRP A 250 3.24 -11.08 5.62
CA TRP A 250 3.74 -12.12 4.73
C TRP A 250 4.22 -11.58 3.36
N ASP A 251 3.52 -10.60 2.80
CA ASP A 251 3.81 -10.05 1.47
C ASP A 251 5.22 -9.45 1.39
N LYS A 252 5.79 -8.98 2.52
CA LYS A 252 7.08 -8.27 2.58
C LYS A 252 8.29 -9.18 2.79
N ALA A 253 8.07 -10.46 3.07
CA ALA A 253 9.11 -11.48 3.17
C ALA A 253 10.28 -11.14 4.13
N HIS A 254 9.98 -10.50 5.27
CA HIS A 254 11.01 -10.24 6.30
C HIS A 254 11.59 -11.52 6.88
N ASP A 255 10.84 -12.63 6.87
CA ASP A 255 11.28 -13.96 7.22
C ASP A 255 12.46 -14.42 6.34
N VAL A 256 12.32 -14.24 5.02
CA VAL A 256 13.41 -14.56 4.06
C VAL A 256 14.62 -13.65 4.26
N LEU A 257 14.40 -12.36 4.60
CA LEU A 257 15.47 -11.41 4.85
C LEU A 257 16.28 -11.78 6.12
N LEU A 258 15.60 -12.18 7.19
CA LEU A 258 16.27 -12.62 8.43
C LEU A 258 17.12 -13.87 8.17
N ASP A 259 16.58 -14.86 7.46
CA ASP A 259 17.32 -16.07 7.09
C ASP A 259 18.54 -15.77 6.19
N ALA A 260 18.41 -14.82 5.27
CA ALA A 260 19.50 -14.39 4.40
C ALA A 260 20.56 -13.60 5.18
N PHE A 261 20.16 -12.71 6.08
CA PHE A 261 21.07 -11.94 6.91
C PHE A 261 21.86 -12.82 7.88
N ALA A 262 21.25 -13.86 8.42
CA ALA A 262 21.92 -14.86 9.26
C ALA A 262 23.01 -15.66 8.52
N ARG A 263 22.96 -15.71 7.19
CA ARG A 263 23.96 -16.41 6.36
C ARG A 263 25.12 -15.54 5.92
N LEU A 264 25.15 -14.27 6.32
CA LEU A 264 26.32 -13.43 6.07
C LEU A 264 27.52 -13.99 6.83
N GLY A 265 28.70 -14.04 6.16
CA GLY A 265 29.91 -14.61 6.75
C GLY A 265 30.42 -13.81 7.95
N GLU A 266 31.29 -14.44 8.74
CA GLU A 266 31.88 -13.86 9.96
C GLU A 266 32.63 -12.53 9.68
N ASP A 267 33.17 -12.37 8.47
CA ASP A 267 33.80 -11.13 8.01
C ASP A 267 32.82 -9.94 7.88
N LEU A 268 31.51 -10.20 7.99
CA LEU A 268 30.43 -9.21 7.94
C LEU A 268 29.66 -9.07 9.27
N ASP A 269 30.24 -9.54 10.38
CA ASP A 269 29.58 -9.50 11.70
C ASP A 269 29.33 -8.09 12.24
N GLU A 270 30.07 -7.10 11.74
CA GLU A 270 29.80 -5.68 12.04
C GLU A 270 28.50 -5.14 11.40
N TRP A 271 27.99 -5.79 10.35
CA TRP A 271 26.77 -5.37 9.66
C TRP A 271 25.55 -5.57 10.54
N ARG A 272 24.67 -4.59 10.52
CA ARG A 272 23.40 -4.61 11.25
C ARG A 272 22.22 -4.62 10.26
N LEU A 273 21.10 -5.18 10.69
CA LEU A 273 19.85 -5.15 9.98
C LEU A 273 18.88 -4.21 10.69
N ALA A 274 18.53 -3.09 10.07
CA ALA A 274 17.51 -2.17 10.57
C ALA A 274 16.15 -2.46 9.92
N ILE A 275 15.14 -2.70 10.75
CA ILE A 275 13.77 -3.01 10.30
C ILE A 275 12.85 -1.89 10.79
N ILE A 276 12.28 -1.15 9.83
CA ILE A 276 11.29 -0.10 10.08
C ILE A 276 9.92 -0.61 9.67
N GLY A 277 9.00 -0.66 10.61
CA GLY A 277 7.62 -1.08 10.41
C GLY A 277 7.07 -1.88 11.57
N ASP A 278 5.78 -2.20 11.48
CA ASP A 278 5.07 -3.05 12.42
C ASP A 278 4.04 -3.90 11.68
N GLY A 279 3.52 -4.93 12.33
CA GLY A 279 2.52 -5.81 11.73
C GLY A 279 2.32 -7.11 12.49
N ARG A 280 1.38 -7.90 12.00
CA ARG A 280 0.96 -9.15 12.66
C ARG A 280 2.08 -10.18 12.86
N LEU A 281 3.14 -10.12 12.06
CA LEU A 281 4.27 -11.04 12.15
C LEU A 281 5.41 -10.53 13.07
N ALA A 282 5.27 -9.37 13.71
CA ALA A 282 6.34 -8.76 14.52
C ALA A 282 6.88 -9.70 15.60
N LYS A 283 5.99 -10.44 16.29
CA LYS A 283 6.38 -11.40 17.33
C LYS A 283 7.13 -12.60 16.75
N ASP A 284 6.62 -13.16 15.66
CA ASP A 284 7.19 -14.36 15.02
C ASP A 284 8.56 -14.06 14.41
N LEU A 285 8.71 -12.87 13.78
CA LEU A 285 9.99 -12.44 13.20
C LEU A 285 11.05 -12.18 14.27
N ARG A 286 10.70 -11.66 15.44
CA ARG A 286 11.63 -11.53 16.57
C ARG A 286 12.08 -12.88 17.07
N ALA A 287 11.15 -13.82 17.26
CA ALA A 287 11.48 -15.20 17.67
C ALA A 287 12.36 -15.91 16.62
N GLN A 288 12.15 -15.62 15.32
CA GLN A 288 13.04 -16.13 14.26
C GLN A 288 14.45 -15.55 14.40
N ALA A 289 14.60 -14.26 14.60
CA ALA A 289 15.91 -13.63 14.80
C ALA A 289 16.66 -14.19 16.03
N ASP A 290 15.92 -14.44 17.13
CA ASP A 290 16.46 -15.12 18.31
C ASP A 290 16.94 -16.53 17.99
N GLY A 291 16.11 -17.32 17.30
CA GLY A 291 16.43 -18.71 16.88
C GLY A 291 17.60 -18.81 15.91
N LEU A 292 17.82 -17.77 15.10
CA LEU A 292 18.96 -17.66 14.17
C LEU A 292 20.23 -17.12 14.83
N GLY A 293 20.18 -16.70 16.10
CA GLY A 293 21.32 -16.15 16.84
C GLY A 293 21.74 -14.73 16.40
N ILE A 294 20.88 -14.03 15.63
CA ILE A 294 21.19 -12.70 15.09
C ILE A 294 20.47 -11.55 15.81
N ALA A 295 19.73 -11.83 16.89
CA ALA A 295 18.93 -10.81 17.60
C ALA A 295 19.74 -9.58 18.01
N GLY A 296 21.00 -9.76 18.42
CA GLY A 296 21.94 -8.67 18.77
C GLY A 296 22.36 -7.79 17.57
N ARG A 297 22.11 -8.23 16.34
CA ARG A 297 22.46 -7.53 15.09
C ARG A 297 21.23 -6.95 14.38
N VAL A 298 20.00 -7.13 14.92
CA VAL A 298 18.75 -6.65 14.33
C VAL A 298 18.16 -5.52 15.16
N ASP A 299 18.00 -4.35 14.54
CA ASP A 299 17.41 -3.17 15.14
C ASP A 299 15.95 -3.01 14.72
N TRP A 300 15.03 -3.13 15.67
CA TRP A 300 13.59 -3.02 15.44
C TRP A 300 13.09 -1.62 15.81
N HIS A 301 12.86 -0.77 14.82
CA HIS A 301 12.48 0.64 15.02
C HIS A 301 10.97 0.88 15.13
N GLY A 302 10.14 -0.16 14.88
CA GLY A 302 8.70 0.05 14.84
C GLY A 302 8.28 0.97 13.70
N VAL A 303 7.13 1.64 13.85
CA VAL A 303 6.62 2.55 12.83
C VAL A 303 7.23 3.93 12.99
N VAL A 304 7.96 4.39 11.98
CA VAL A 304 8.62 5.69 11.92
C VAL A 304 7.89 6.63 10.97
N ARG A 305 7.62 7.87 11.38
CA ARG A 305 6.90 8.86 10.54
C ARG A 305 7.73 9.34 9.36
N ASP A 306 9.00 9.63 9.61
CA ASP A 306 9.95 10.08 8.60
C ASP A 306 11.16 9.15 8.55
N PRO A 307 11.22 8.19 7.62
CA PRO A 307 12.34 7.27 7.49
C PRO A 307 13.54 7.84 6.74
N HIS A 308 13.49 9.08 6.26
CA HIS A 308 14.56 9.63 5.39
C HIS A 308 15.94 9.67 6.04
N ALA A 309 16.01 9.91 7.37
CA ALA A 309 17.28 9.85 8.09
C ALA A 309 17.91 8.45 8.04
N TYR A 310 17.08 7.40 8.09
CA TYR A 310 17.53 6.01 7.99
C TYR A 310 18.00 5.67 6.57
N TYR A 311 17.29 6.12 5.53
CA TYR A 311 17.75 5.94 4.15
C TYR A 311 19.11 6.57 3.90
N ARG A 312 19.37 7.77 4.46
CA ARG A 312 20.67 8.44 4.31
C ARG A 312 21.79 7.78 5.13
N ALA A 313 21.46 7.12 6.23
CA ALA A 313 22.45 6.52 7.12
C ALA A 313 22.75 5.05 6.79
N ALA A 314 21.88 4.36 6.07
CA ALA A 314 22.06 2.96 5.72
C ALA A 314 22.91 2.78 4.46
N SER A 315 23.53 1.60 4.35
CA SER A 315 24.45 1.25 3.26
C SER A 315 23.79 0.46 2.12
N ILE A 316 22.76 -0.34 2.43
CA ILE A 316 22.03 -1.18 1.48
C ILE A 316 20.55 -1.16 1.84
N PHE A 317 19.67 -1.09 0.86
CA PHE A 317 18.23 -1.28 1.06
C PHE A 317 17.79 -2.64 0.51
N ALA A 318 17.08 -3.43 1.33
CA ALA A 318 16.58 -4.75 0.94
C ALA A 318 15.06 -4.81 0.96
N LEU A 319 14.44 -5.24 -0.14
CA LEU A 319 13.00 -5.41 -0.26
C LEU A 319 12.67 -6.72 -1.00
N PRO A 320 12.81 -7.89 -0.33
CA PRO A 320 12.58 -9.20 -0.95
C PRO A 320 11.10 -9.59 -1.05
N SER A 321 10.23 -8.63 -1.28
CA SER A 321 8.77 -8.77 -1.21
C SER A 321 8.22 -9.82 -2.16
N ARG A 322 7.24 -10.61 -1.69
CA ARG A 322 6.50 -11.59 -2.50
C ARG A 322 5.47 -10.93 -3.42
N VAL A 323 4.90 -9.81 -2.96
CA VAL A 323 3.87 -9.07 -3.70
C VAL A 323 4.04 -7.57 -3.47
N GLU A 324 4.07 -6.81 -4.55
CA GLU A 324 4.10 -5.34 -4.57
C GLU A 324 3.36 -4.78 -5.80
N GLY A 325 2.84 -3.55 -5.64
CA GLY A 325 2.68 -2.65 -6.77
C GLY A 325 3.98 -1.86 -6.96
N THR A 326 3.92 -0.52 -6.90
CA THR A 326 5.10 0.34 -6.81
C THR A 326 5.35 0.69 -5.34
N PRO A 327 6.38 0.10 -4.67
CA PRO A 327 6.61 0.37 -3.25
C PRO A 327 7.25 1.75 -3.04
N ASN A 328 6.59 2.58 -2.23
CA ASN A 328 7.11 3.92 -1.90
C ASN A 328 8.47 3.84 -1.21
N ALA A 329 8.67 2.86 -0.32
CA ALA A 329 9.94 2.67 0.38
C ALA A 329 11.12 2.39 -0.57
N LEU A 330 10.89 1.67 -1.67
CA LEU A 330 11.90 1.45 -2.70
C LEU A 330 12.20 2.76 -3.47
N LEU A 331 11.17 3.49 -3.88
CA LEU A 331 11.35 4.81 -4.52
C LEU A 331 12.16 5.77 -3.65
N GLU A 332 11.87 5.79 -2.34
CA GLU A 332 12.56 6.63 -1.36
C GLU A 332 14.01 6.21 -1.19
N ALA A 333 14.30 4.91 -1.04
CA ALA A 333 15.65 4.38 -0.93
C ALA A 333 16.48 4.70 -2.18
N MET A 334 15.92 4.44 -3.38
CA MET A 334 16.56 4.74 -4.66
C MET A 334 16.81 6.25 -4.82
N SER A 335 15.88 7.11 -4.39
CA SER A 335 16.04 8.57 -4.45
C SER A 335 17.17 9.09 -3.57
N CYS A 336 17.49 8.38 -2.49
CA CYS A 336 18.64 8.66 -1.64
C CYS A 336 19.97 8.13 -2.23
N GLY A 337 19.95 7.49 -3.39
CA GLY A 337 21.13 6.90 -4.01
C GLY A 337 21.60 5.62 -3.32
N MET A 338 20.69 4.91 -2.64
CA MET A 338 21.03 3.63 -2.01
C MET A 338 21.09 2.51 -3.05
N PRO A 339 22.10 1.61 -2.98
CA PRO A 339 22.04 0.35 -3.70
C PRO A 339 20.89 -0.49 -3.14
N VAL A 340 20.11 -1.10 -4.02
CA VAL A 340 18.92 -1.86 -3.62
C VAL A 340 19.04 -3.33 -4.02
N VAL A 341 18.50 -4.22 -3.17
CA VAL A 341 18.28 -5.63 -3.48
C VAL A 341 16.79 -5.90 -3.40
N VAL A 342 16.21 -6.39 -4.49
CA VAL A 342 14.78 -6.72 -4.58
C VAL A 342 14.58 -8.15 -5.07
N SER A 343 13.40 -8.71 -4.83
CA SER A 343 13.00 -9.98 -5.43
C SER A 343 12.32 -9.78 -6.80
N ASP A 344 12.29 -10.82 -7.61
CA ASP A 344 11.48 -10.90 -8.84
C ASP A 344 9.99 -11.22 -8.56
N GLY A 345 9.60 -11.29 -7.29
CA GLY A 345 8.26 -11.68 -6.83
C GLY A 345 7.14 -10.77 -7.32
N ALA A 346 7.43 -9.54 -7.68
CA ALA A 346 6.44 -8.57 -8.14
C ALA A 346 6.93 -7.77 -9.36
N PRO A 347 6.13 -7.70 -10.45
CA PRO A 347 6.48 -6.93 -11.64
C PRO A 347 6.79 -5.45 -11.37
N GLY A 348 6.09 -4.85 -10.39
CA GLY A 348 6.34 -3.45 -10.02
C GLY A 348 7.74 -3.20 -9.46
N LEU A 349 8.42 -4.21 -8.92
CA LEU A 349 9.83 -4.12 -8.53
C LEU A 349 10.72 -4.09 -9.77
N LEU A 350 10.44 -4.96 -10.75
CA LEU A 350 11.21 -5.08 -12.00
C LEU A 350 10.98 -3.88 -12.96
N GLU A 351 9.90 -3.12 -12.77
CA GLU A 351 9.73 -1.84 -13.48
C GLU A 351 10.67 -0.76 -12.96
N LEU A 352 11.13 -0.88 -11.72
CA LEU A 352 12.03 0.09 -11.07
C LEU A 352 13.49 -0.37 -11.11
N VAL A 353 13.73 -1.67 -10.88
CA VAL A 353 15.07 -2.23 -10.70
C VAL A 353 15.43 -3.15 -11.86
N GLU A 354 16.49 -2.77 -12.57
CA GLU A 354 17.16 -3.57 -13.58
C GLU A 354 18.41 -4.21 -12.95
N ASP A 355 18.48 -5.55 -13.05
CA ASP A 355 19.54 -6.32 -12.38
C ASP A 355 20.95 -5.93 -12.85
N GLY A 356 21.84 -5.70 -11.90
CA GLY A 356 23.22 -5.27 -12.13
C GLY A 356 23.38 -3.83 -12.64
N VAL A 357 22.28 -3.10 -12.92
CA VAL A 357 22.26 -1.72 -13.42
C VAL A 357 21.78 -0.75 -12.36
N THR A 358 20.54 -0.89 -11.87
CA THR A 358 19.96 0.02 -10.88
C THR A 358 19.75 -0.66 -9.51
N GLY A 359 20.19 -1.90 -9.37
CA GLY A 359 20.12 -2.71 -8.17
C GLY A 359 20.46 -4.16 -8.45
N LEU A 360 20.22 -5.04 -7.49
CA LEU A 360 20.32 -6.48 -7.68
C LEU A 360 18.93 -7.11 -7.55
N VAL A 361 18.64 -8.06 -8.43
CA VAL A 361 17.37 -8.81 -8.44
C VAL A 361 17.66 -10.25 -8.09
N VAL A 362 16.88 -10.81 -7.15
CA VAL A 362 17.00 -12.21 -6.71
C VAL A 362 15.67 -12.94 -6.89
N PRO A 363 15.68 -14.28 -7.05
CA PRO A 363 14.43 -15.04 -7.09
C PRO A 363 13.63 -14.89 -5.80
N VAL A 364 12.32 -14.79 -5.90
CA VAL A 364 11.42 -14.68 -4.74
C VAL A 364 11.54 -15.90 -3.84
N ASN A 365 11.61 -15.69 -2.53
CA ASN A 365 11.83 -16.71 -1.49
C ASN A 365 13.18 -17.46 -1.59
N ASP A 366 14.12 -17.00 -2.39
CA ASP A 366 15.47 -17.58 -2.43
C ASP A 366 16.39 -16.89 -1.42
N THR A 367 16.47 -17.49 -0.24
CA THR A 367 17.33 -17.03 0.86
C THR A 367 18.80 -17.02 0.50
N ALA A 368 19.27 -18.02 -0.29
CA ALA A 368 20.68 -18.13 -0.66
C ALA A 368 21.09 -17.04 -1.66
N ALA A 369 20.26 -16.80 -2.69
CA ALA A 369 20.48 -15.73 -3.64
C ALA A 369 20.46 -14.34 -2.97
N LEU A 370 19.51 -14.12 -2.03
CA LEU A 370 19.44 -12.88 -1.26
C LEU A 370 20.70 -12.68 -0.39
N ALA A 371 21.17 -13.73 0.31
CA ALA A 371 22.40 -13.68 1.10
C ALA A 371 23.61 -13.36 0.25
N ALA A 372 23.73 -13.99 -0.93
CA ALA A 372 24.82 -13.74 -1.88
C ALA A 372 24.81 -12.29 -2.39
N ALA A 373 23.62 -11.74 -2.73
CA ALA A 373 23.47 -10.37 -3.19
C ALA A 373 23.84 -9.36 -2.08
N LEU A 374 23.38 -9.56 -0.85
CA LEU A 374 23.75 -8.76 0.31
C LEU A 374 25.27 -8.82 0.57
N SER A 375 25.86 -10.01 0.58
CA SER A 375 27.30 -10.19 0.76
C SER A 375 28.12 -9.51 -0.32
N ARG A 376 27.68 -9.59 -1.58
CA ARG A 376 28.35 -8.92 -2.71
C ARG A 376 28.36 -7.39 -2.52
N LEU A 377 27.19 -6.81 -2.17
CA LEU A 377 27.11 -5.38 -1.89
C LEU A 377 27.87 -5.00 -0.62
N ALA A 378 27.89 -5.84 0.40
CA ALA A 378 28.61 -5.55 1.64
C ALA A 378 30.12 -5.41 1.41
N ARG A 379 30.72 -6.25 0.55
CA ARG A 379 32.15 -6.27 0.28
C ARG A 379 32.60 -5.31 -0.82
N ASP A 380 31.71 -4.81 -1.67
CA ASP A 380 32.03 -4.01 -2.86
C ASP A 380 31.42 -2.61 -2.76
N GLU A 381 32.21 -1.66 -2.26
CA GLU A 381 31.78 -0.27 -2.09
C GLU A 381 31.60 0.46 -3.43
N GLU A 382 32.45 0.16 -4.42
CA GLU A 382 32.35 0.75 -5.75
C GLU A 382 31.05 0.32 -6.44
N LEU A 383 30.71 -0.96 -6.33
CA LEU A 383 29.43 -1.49 -6.81
C LEU A 383 28.25 -0.79 -6.12
N ARG A 384 28.31 -0.60 -4.79
CA ARG A 384 27.27 0.16 -4.07
C ARG A 384 27.08 1.55 -4.63
N GLY A 385 28.17 2.28 -4.82
CA GLY A 385 28.15 3.64 -5.38
C GLY A 385 27.53 3.69 -6.78
N ARG A 386 28.00 2.83 -7.67
CA ARG A 386 27.53 2.76 -9.07
C ARG A 386 26.03 2.42 -9.16
N LEU A 387 25.58 1.38 -8.45
CA LEU A 387 24.16 0.98 -8.45
C LEU A 387 23.27 2.05 -7.80
N GLY A 388 23.75 2.68 -6.71
CA GLY A 388 23.00 3.73 -6.03
C GLY A 388 22.80 4.98 -6.90
N GLU A 389 23.82 5.42 -7.63
CA GLU A 389 23.73 6.54 -8.56
C GLU A 389 22.73 6.24 -9.70
N ALA A 390 22.83 5.07 -10.30
CA ALA A 390 21.90 4.63 -11.34
C ALA A 390 20.46 4.49 -10.81
N ALA A 391 20.27 3.97 -9.58
CA ALA A 391 18.99 3.90 -8.91
C ALA A 391 18.36 5.29 -8.74
N ARG A 392 19.15 6.27 -8.28
CA ARG A 392 18.71 7.67 -8.12
C ARG A 392 18.27 8.30 -9.44
N ALA A 393 19.05 8.09 -10.49
CA ALA A 393 18.71 8.58 -11.83
C ALA A 393 17.38 7.98 -12.32
N ARG A 394 17.17 6.67 -12.10
CA ARG A 394 15.98 5.92 -12.53
C ARG A 394 14.69 6.46 -11.95
N VAL A 395 14.67 6.85 -10.68
CA VAL A 395 13.44 7.30 -10.00
C VAL A 395 13.13 8.79 -10.16
N SER A 396 13.95 9.54 -10.88
CA SER A 396 13.70 10.96 -11.15
C SER A 396 12.39 11.20 -11.91
N GLU A 397 11.89 10.22 -12.66
CA GLU A 397 10.60 10.30 -13.36
C GLU A 397 9.38 10.19 -12.42
N TYR A 398 9.58 9.77 -11.16
CA TYR A 398 8.53 9.63 -10.13
C TYR A 398 8.43 10.87 -9.23
N ASP A 399 9.14 11.95 -9.53
CA ASP A 399 9.12 13.16 -8.72
C ASP A 399 7.70 13.71 -8.54
N LEU A 400 7.49 14.46 -7.46
CA LEU A 400 6.18 14.98 -7.10
C LEU A 400 5.55 15.85 -8.21
N PRO A 401 6.27 16.77 -8.89
CA PRO A 401 5.69 17.57 -9.97
C PRO A 401 5.15 16.73 -11.13
N ARG A 402 5.91 15.73 -11.59
CA ARG A 402 5.49 14.84 -12.69
C ARG A 402 4.31 13.95 -12.28
N ALA A 403 4.35 13.40 -11.07
CA ALA A 403 3.25 12.61 -10.55
C ALA A 403 1.97 13.43 -10.44
N LEU A 404 2.05 14.67 -9.94
CA LEU A 404 0.91 15.58 -9.87
C LEU A 404 0.35 15.91 -11.25
N ALA A 405 1.21 16.26 -12.22
CA ALA A 405 0.79 16.53 -13.59
C ALA A 405 0.05 15.32 -14.22
N ALA A 406 0.55 14.09 -13.99
CA ALA A 406 -0.11 12.87 -14.43
C ALA A 406 -1.50 12.70 -13.78
N TRP A 407 -1.59 12.94 -12.46
CA TRP A 407 -2.87 12.91 -11.75
C TRP A 407 -3.84 13.98 -12.26
N GLU A 408 -3.41 15.23 -12.40
CA GLU A 408 -4.21 16.37 -12.86
C GLU A 408 -4.78 16.10 -14.27
N SER A 409 -3.97 15.53 -15.14
CA SER A 409 -4.40 15.12 -16.48
C SER A 409 -5.53 14.09 -16.44
N VAL A 410 -5.43 13.05 -15.60
CA VAL A 410 -6.43 11.97 -15.56
C VAL A 410 -7.71 12.36 -14.83
N ILE A 411 -7.64 13.28 -13.86
CA ILE A 411 -8.82 13.77 -13.13
C ILE A 411 -9.48 14.97 -13.82
N GLY A 412 -8.82 15.58 -14.81
CA GLY A 412 -9.35 16.72 -15.55
C GLY A 412 -9.28 18.04 -14.76
N LEU A 413 -8.28 18.20 -13.91
CA LEU A 413 -7.94 19.44 -13.20
C LEU A 413 -6.86 20.25 -13.95
N THR A 414 -6.89 20.27 -15.26
CA THR A 414 -6.00 21.17 -16.03
C THR A 414 -6.36 22.62 -15.72
N ASN A 415 -5.34 23.44 -15.47
CA ASN A 415 -5.45 24.89 -15.23
C ASN A 415 -6.10 25.60 -16.41
#